data_3a513f1ae299e70cceb890548a9df86e
#
_entry.id   3a513f1ae299e70cceb890548a9df86e
#
_cell.length_a   1.000
_cell.length_b   1.000
_cell.length_c   1.000
_cell.angle_alpha   90.00
_cell.angle_beta   90.00
_cell.angle_gamma   90.00
#
_symmetry.space_group_name_H-M   'P 1'
#
loop_
_entity.id
_entity.type
_entity.pdbx_description
1 polymer ?
#
loop_
_entity_poly.entity_id
_entity_poly.type
_entity_poly.pdbx_seq_one_letter_code
_entity_poly.pdbx_strand_id
1 'polypeptide(L)'
;MPFLLILLPLLSLSSQQTVQLKVLTYNIRLDTPADGENQWPIRKEKVAGLLREQQPDIFGVQEALHNQMQDLEQLLPGYRWYGVGRDDAKTSGEYSALFYRSDKYEVIKSGTFWLSETPGIPGSKSWDAAITRICSWSYFREKASGRSFFVFNTHFDHQGAQARLKSMELIREKIRETAGSSPFVLMGDFNFQPTDAPYALVGDAAQWKVRDSFHAAEVKKTEDVCTFTGFKVEGAECRRIDYIFASEHCRVLSFDIIEQNDGRHFPSDHLPVLAELSF
;
A
#
# COMPACT_ATOMS: atom_id res chain seq x y z
N MET A 1 55.47 19.86 -39.42
CA MET A 1 54.54 20.24 -38.33
C MET A 1 53.60 19.06 -38.14
N PRO A 2 53.63 18.35 -37.00
CA PRO A 2 52.65 17.26 -36.74
C PRO A 2 51.36 17.84 -36.14
N PHE A 3 50.24 17.52 -36.75
CA PHE A 3 48.88 17.80 -36.20
C PHE A 3 48.62 16.90 -34.98
N LEU A 4 48.46 17.54 -33.85
CA LEU A 4 48.04 16.88 -32.61
C LEU A 4 46.51 16.72 -32.63
N LEU A 5 46.03 15.48 -32.83
CA LEU A 5 44.62 15.14 -32.74
C LEU A 5 44.24 15.05 -31.25
N ILE A 6 43.53 16.05 -30.73
CA ILE A 6 42.99 16.03 -29.38
C ILE A 6 41.68 15.20 -29.43
N LEU A 7 41.71 13.96 -28.97
CA LEU A 7 40.51 13.18 -28.69
C LEU A 7 39.85 13.72 -27.41
N LEU A 8 38.76 14.43 -27.56
CA LEU A 8 37.86 14.75 -26.44
C LEU A 8 37.08 13.47 -26.02
N PRO A 9 37.11 13.10 -24.74
CA PRO A 9 36.26 11.99 -24.29
C PRO A 9 34.79 12.39 -24.40
N LEU A 10 34.00 11.58 -25.12
CA LEU A 10 32.56 11.64 -25.10
C LEU A 10 32.10 11.20 -23.67
N LEU A 11 31.81 12.18 -22.83
CA LEU A 11 31.03 11.93 -21.60
C LEU A 11 29.64 11.46 -22.01
N SER A 12 29.43 10.15 -21.97
CA SER A 12 28.10 9.58 -22.06
C SER A 12 27.30 10.06 -20.83
N LEU A 13 26.44 11.05 -21.03
CA LEU A 13 25.37 11.36 -20.07
C LEU A 13 24.45 10.11 -20.02
N SER A 14 24.70 9.22 -19.05
CA SER A 14 23.76 8.21 -18.67
C SER A 14 22.51 8.95 -18.22
N SER A 15 21.46 8.98 -19.05
CA SER A 15 20.14 9.39 -18.60
C SER A 15 19.74 8.44 -17.48
N GLN A 16 19.66 8.95 -16.27
CA GLN A 16 19.17 8.13 -15.14
C GLN A 16 17.75 7.69 -15.49
N GLN A 17 17.60 6.40 -15.76
CA GLN A 17 16.34 5.81 -16.17
C GLN A 17 15.36 5.95 -14.99
N THR A 18 14.28 6.71 -15.18
CA THR A 18 13.25 6.96 -14.17
C THR A 18 12.46 5.67 -13.92
N VAL A 19 12.26 5.29 -12.67
CA VAL A 19 11.33 4.20 -12.32
C VAL A 19 9.91 4.70 -12.52
N GLN A 20 9.10 3.91 -13.21
CA GLN A 20 7.64 4.05 -13.20
C GLN A 20 7.07 2.90 -12.38
N LEU A 21 6.24 3.23 -11.40
CA LEU A 21 5.72 2.29 -10.41
C LEU A 21 4.21 2.44 -10.31
N LYS A 22 3.50 1.39 -10.64
CA LYS A 22 2.05 1.27 -10.45
C LYS A 22 1.76 0.57 -9.13
N VAL A 23 1.24 1.29 -8.15
CA VAL A 23 0.93 0.76 -6.81
C VAL A 23 -0.57 0.75 -6.56
N LEU A 24 -1.03 -0.26 -5.81
CA LEU A 24 -2.44 -0.40 -5.46
C LEU A 24 -2.56 -0.82 -4.00
N THR A 25 -3.51 -0.24 -3.25
CA THR A 25 -3.92 -0.73 -1.93
C THR A 25 -5.34 -1.24 -1.97
N TYR A 26 -5.61 -2.37 -1.31
CA TYR A 26 -6.90 -3.01 -1.33
C TYR A 26 -7.18 -3.79 -0.04
N ASN A 27 -8.05 -3.25 0.80
CA ASN A 27 -8.67 -4.06 1.84
C ASN A 27 -9.58 -5.08 1.16
N ILE A 28 -9.21 -6.36 1.22
CA ILE A 28 -9.93 -7.43 0.52
C ILE A 28 -11.02 -8.07 1.36
N ARG A 29 -11.30 -7.54 2.54
CA ARG A 29 -12.21 -8.09 3.55
C ARG A 29 -11.85 -9.52 3.97
N LEU A 30 -11.79 -9.79 5.25
CA LEU A 30 -11.48 -11.12 5.78
C LEU A 30 -12.51 -12.17 5.36
N ASP A 31 -12.07 -13.42 5.36
CA ASP A 31 -12.97 -14.56 5.15
C ASP A 31 -13.79 -14.83 6.42
N THR A 32 -15.07 -14.51 6.37
CA THR A 32 -16.01 -14.74 7.47
C THR A 32 -17.38 -15.21 6.96
N PRO A 33 -17.97 -16.24 7.58
CA PRO A 33 -19.34 -16.69 7.27
C PRO A 33 -20.40 -15.61 7.50
N ALA A 34 -20.11 -14.60 8.32
CA ALA A 34 -21.03 -13.50 8.61
C ALA A 34 -21.35 -12.64 7.38
N ASP A 35 -20.49 -12.65 6.36
CA ASP A 35 -20.68 -11.87 5.13
C ASP A 35 -21.66 -12.51 4.13
N GLY A 36 -22.25 -13.70 4.45
CA GLY A 36 -23.32 -14.33 3.66
C GLY A 36 -22.95 -14.52 2.19
N GLU A 37 -23.64 -13.84 1.28
CA GLU A 37 -23.37 -13.89 -0.17
C GLU A 37 -22.06 -13.23 -0.58
N ASN A 38 -21.43 -12.45 0.30
CA ASN A 38 -20.14 -11.82 0.10
C ASN A 38 -18.98 -12.58 0.76
N GLN A 39 -19.16 -13.86 1.11
CA GLN A 39 -18.07 -14.70 1.66
C GLN A 39 -16.92 -14.84 0.66
N TRP A 40 -15.70 -14.98 1.18
CA TRP A 40 -14.48 -15.09 0.39
C TRP A 40 -14.53 -16.14 -0.73
N PRO A 41 -15.01 -17.38 -0.53
CA PRO A 41 -15.09 -18.37 -1.60
C PRO A 41 -15.88 -17.91 -2.82
N ILE A 42 -16.86 -17.01 -2.64
CA ILE A 42 -17.71 -16.47 -3.72
C ILE A 42 -17.02 -15.33 -4.47
N ARG A 43 -16.23 -14.50 -3.77
CA ARG A 43 -15.66 -13.27 -4.34
C ARG A 43 -14.16 -13.34 -4.69
N LYS A 44 -13.43 -14.39 -4.27
CA LYS A 44 -11.99 -14.48 -4.49
C LYS A 44 -11.54 -14.36 -5.95
N GLU A 45 -12.31 -14.97 -6.87
CA GLU A 45 -12.03 -14.85 -8.31
C GLU A 45 -12.27 -13.44 -8.85
N LYS A 46 -13.23 -12.70 -8.30
CA LYS A 46 -13.50 -11.31 -8.66
C LYS A 46 -12.37 -10.40 -8.17
N VAL A 47 -11.90 -10.60 -6.92
CA VAL A 47 -10.73 -9.89 -6.36
C VAL A 47 -9.48 -10.15 -7.20
N ALA A 48 -9.18 -11.42 -7.48
CA ALA A 48 -8.03 -11.79 -8.31
C ALA A 48 -8.18 -11.30 -9.76
N GLY A 49 -9.39 -11.33 -10.32
CA GLY A 49 -9.72 -10.81 -11.65
C GLY A 49 -9.42 -9.32 -11.79
N LEU A 50 -9.86 -8.53 -10.81
CA LEU A 50 -9.57 -7.10 -10.73
C LEU A 50 -8.06 -6.84 -10.68
N LEU A 51 -7.32 -7.56 -9.84
CA LEU A 51 -5.87 -7.42 -9.72
C LEU A 51 -5.15 -7.83 -11.01
N ARG A 52 -5.61 -8.88 -11.71
CA ARG A 52 -5.09 -9.27 -13.03
C ARG A 52 -5.35 -8.21 -14.10
N GLU A 53 -6.52 -7.57 -14.08
CA GLU A 53 -6.88 -6.51 -15.03
C GLU A 53 -6.06 -5.25 -14.78
N GLN A 54 -5.94 -4.82 -13.52
CA GLN A 54 -5.19 -3.63 -13.16
C GLN A 54 -3.68 -3.80 -13.29
N GLN A 55 -3.14 -5.01 -13.16
CA GLN A 55 -1.71 -5.32 -13.27
C GLN A 55 -0.79 -4.38 -12.46
N PRO A 56 -1.06 -4.14 -11.16
CA PRO A 56 -0.18 -3.31 -10.36
C PRO A 56 1.22 -3.91 -10.28
N ASP A 57 2.24 -3.07 -10.22
CA ASP A 57 3.62 -3.54 -10.01
C ASP A 57 3.80 -4.06 -8.58
N ILE A 58 3.23 -3.32 -7.62
CA ILE A 58 3.19 -3.69 -6.21
C ILE A 58 1.80 -3.37 -5.66
N PHE A 59 1.22 -4.28 -4.88
CA PHE A 59 -0.02 -3.99 -4.18
C PHE A 59 -0.01 -4.45 -2.73
N GLY A 60 -0.68 -3.70 -1.87
CA GLY A 60 -0.93 -4.03 -0.47
C GLY A 60 -2.34 -4.58 -0.28
N VAL A 61 -2.47 -5.64 0.50
CA VAL A 61 -3.76 -6.14 0.96
C VAL A 61 -3.89 -5.98 2.46
N GLN A 62 -5.13 -5.74 2.93
CA GLN A 62 -5.49 -5.68 4.34
C GLN A 62 -6.61 -6.68 4.61
N GLU A 63 -6.78 -7.08 5.86
CA GLU A 63 -7.71 -8.08 6.37
C GLU A 63 -7.50 -9.52 5.87
N ALA A 64 -6.57 -9.76 4.98
CA ALA A 64 -6.35 -11.10 4.44
C ALA A 64 -6.01 -12.10 5.56
N LEU A 65 -6.75 -13.19 5.66
CA LEU A 65 -6.39 -14.36 6.47
C LEU A 65 -5.42 -15.27 5.69
N HIS A 66 -4.76 -16.19 6.37
CA HIS A 66 -3.75 -17.05 5.75
C HIS A 66 -4.27 -17.85 4.55
N ASN A 67 -5.50 -18.39 4.63
CA ASN A 67 -6.13 -19.07 3.49
C ASN A 67 -6.36 -18.13 2.29
N GLN A 68 -6.71 -16.86 2.52
CA GLN A 68 -6.87 -15.86 1.46
C GLN A 68 -5.52 -15.51 0.82
N MET A 69 -4.44 -15.45 1.61
CA MET A 69 -3.08 -15.29 1.08
C MET A 69 -2.68 -16.44 0.14
N GLN A 70 -2.98 -17.69 0.54
CA GLN A 70 -2.74 -18.88 -0.28
C GLN A 70 -3.57 -18.89 -1.57
N ASP A 71 -4.86 -18.52 -1.50
CA ASP A 71 -5.71 -18.38 -2.67
C ASP A 71 -5.15 -17.32 -3.66
N LEU A 72 -4.77 -16.13 -3.16
CA LEU A 72 -4.19 -15.09 -4.02
C LEU A 72 -2.84 -15.50 -4.63
N GLU A 73 -2.00 -16.22 -3.91
CA GLU A 73 -0.73 -16.76 -4.44
C GLU A 73 -0.99 -17.70 -5.62
N GLN A 74 -2.01 -18.57 -5.52
CA GLN A 74 -2.39 -19.49 -6.60
C GLN A 74 -3.03 -18.76 -7.80
N LEU A 75 -3.88 -17.77 -7.52
CA LEU A 75 -4.64 -17.04 -8.54
C LEU A 75 -3.82 -15.98 -9.27
N LEU A 76 -2.66 -15.56 -8.71
CA LEU A 76 -1.78 -14.50 -9.22
C LEU A 76 -0.33 -15.01 -9.40
N PRO A 77 -0.08 -15.99 -10.28
CA PRO A 77 1.21 -16.70 -10.36
C PRO A 77 2.40 -15.81 -10.75
N GLY A 78 2.17 -14.59 -11.27
CA GLY A 78 3.22 -13.61 -11.58
C GLY A 78 3.70 -12.80 -10.38
N TYR A 79 3.02 -12.95 -9.23
CA TYR A 79 3.33 -12.22 -8.01
C TYR A 79 3.99 -13.11 -6.97
N ARG A 80 4.84 -12.49 -6.16
CA ARG A 80 5.30 -12.99 -4.87
C ARG A 80 4.85 -12.04 -3.79
N TRP A 81 4.89 -12.46 -2.53
CA TRP A 81 4.44 -11.62 -1.44
C TRP A 81 5.33 -11.72 -0.19
N TYR A 82 5.22 -10.70 0.66
CA TYR A 82 5.77 -10.65 2.00
C TYR A 82 4.69 -10.16 2.97
N GLY A 83 4.61 -10.78 4.13
CA GLY A 83 3.73 -10.43 5.24
C GLY A 83 3.68 -11.53 6.28
N VAL A 84 3.13 -11.21 7.44
CA VAL A 84 2.93 -12.15 8.55
C VAL A 84 1.55 -11.93 9.16
N GLY A 85 1.01 -12.94 9.80
CA GLY A 85 -0.19 -12.82 10.61
C GLY A 85 0.07 -11.95 11.85
N ARG A 86 -0.84 -11.02 12.13
CA ARG A 86 -0.66 -9.98 13.15
C ARG A 86 -0.57 -10.51 14.58
N ASP A 87 -1.11 -11.72 14.85
CA ASP A 87 -1.22 -12.23 16.22
C ASP A 87 0.04 -12.97 16.68
N ASP A 88 0.76 -13.63 15.76
CA ASP A 88 1.88 -14.51 16.12
C ASP A 88 3.16 -14.28 15.30
N ALA A 89 3.16 -13.30 14.39
CA ALA A 89 4.23 -13.06 13.40
C ALA A 89 4.46 -14.24 12.43
N LYS A 90 3.47 -15.11 12.27
CA LYS A 90 3.51 -16.26 11.36
C LYS A 90 2.25 -16.31 10.50
N THR A 91 1.23 -17.05 10.93
CA THR A 91 0.03 -17.31 10.13
C THR A 91 -1.27 -16.96 10.84
N SER A 92 -1.24 -16.58 12.12
CA SER A 92 -2.42 -16.26 12.91
C SER A 92 -2.81 -14.79 12.77
N GLY A 93 -4.11 -14.56 12.60
CA GLY A 93 -4.70 -13.23 12.43
C GLY A 93 -4.58 -12.69 11.00
N GLU A 94 -5.07 -11.47 10.82
CA GLU A 94 -5.06 -10.79 9.53
C GLU A 94 -3.65 -10.31 9.14
N TYR A 95 -3.41 -10.29 7.83
CA TYR A 95 -2.20 -9.76 7.23
C TYR A 95 -2.40 -8.32 6.75
N SER A 96 -1.32 -7.55 6.75
CA SER A 96 -1.12 -6.36 5.94
C SER A 96 0.03 -6.64 4.99
N ALA A 97 -0.21 -7.45 3.96
CA ALA A 97 0.83 -8.01 3.11
C ALA A 97 1.11 -7.16 1.87
N LEU A 98 2.33 -7.30 1.33
CA LEU A 98 2.77 -6.69 0.08
C LEU A 98 2.96 -7.76 -0.99
N PHE A 99 2.25 -7.67 -2.09
CA PHE A 99 2.46 -8.45 -3.31
C PHE A 99 3.26 -7.63 -4.32
N TYR A 100 4.13 -8.27 -5.09
CA TYR A 100 4.96 -7.61 -6.08
C TYR A 100 5.23 -8.48 -7.30
N ARG A 101 5.38 -7.88 -8.46
CA ARG A 101 5.78 -8.55 -9.70
C ARG A 101 7.22 -9.02 -9.60
N SER A 102 7.40 -10.34 -9.46
CA SER A 102 8.72 -10.94 -9.26
C SER A 102 9.61 -10.92 -10.50
N ASP A 103 9.04 -10.71 -11.69
CA ASP A 103 9.77 -10.49 -12.93
C ASP A 103 10.46 -9.12 -12.98
N LYS A 104 9.85 -8.08 -12.37
CA LYS A 104 10.34 -6.70 -12.38
C LYS A 104 11.12 -6.32 -11.12
N TYR A 105 10.76 -6.87 -9.97
CA TYR A 105 11.28 -6.42 -8.67
C TYR A 105 11.90 -7.59 -7.90
N GLU A 106 12.90 -7.26 -7.08
CA GLU A 106 13.42 -8.14 -6.03
C GLU A 106 13.29 -7.45 -4.67
N VAL A 107 13.05 -8.24 -3.63
CA VAL A 107 13.04 -7.77 -2.24
C VAL A 107 14.45 -7.89 -1.69
N ILE A 108 15.04 -6.77 -1.30
CA ILE A 108 16.36 -6.70 -0.65
C ILE A 108 16.22 -6.99 0.84
N LYS A 109 15.18 -6.40 1.45
CA LYS A 109 14.89 -6.51 2.89
C LYS A 109 13.40 -6.31 3.12
N SER A 110 12.87 -6.95 4.15
CA SER A 110 11.48 -6.78 4.57
C SER A 110 11.36 -6.88 6.08
N GLY A 111 10.25 -6.42 6.62
CA GLY A 111 9.96 -6.51 8.04
C GLY A 111 8.52 -6.13 8.36
N THR A 112 8.10 -6.45 9.57
CA THR A 112 6.80 -6.08 10.12
C THR A 112 6.99 -5.55 11.53
N PHE A 113 6.25 -4.51 11.89
CA PHE A 113 6.20 -3.99 13.26
C PHE A 113 4.73 -3.79 13.68
N TRP A 114 4.50 -3.90 14.98
CA TRP A 114 3.19 -3.75 15.59
C TRP A 114 2.90 -2.29 15.91
N LEU A 115 1.66 -1.86 15.66
CA LEU A 115 1.20 -0.51 15.97
C LEU A 115 0.85 -0.43 17.47
N SER A 116 1.90 -0.38 18.29
CA SER A 116 1.83 -0.38 19.73
C SER A 116 3.06 0.31 20.34
N GLU A 117 3.07 0.50 21.66
CA GLU A 117 4.24 1.00 22.42
C GLU A 117 5.41 0.02 22.43
N THR A 118 5.18 -1.23 22.04
CA THR A 118 6.20 -2.29 21.89
C THR A 118 6.22 -2.86 20.49
N PRO A 119 6.63 -2.08 19.45
CA PRO A 119 6.45 -2.43 18.05
C PRO A 119 7.24 -3.66 17.60
N GLY A 120 8.22 -4.11 18.35
CA GLY A 120 8.98 -5.34 18.08
C GLY A 120 8.37 -6.61 18.67
N ILE A 121 7.26 -6.53 19.42
CA ILE A 121 6.66 -7.69 20.09
C ILE A 121 5.43 -8.16 19.31
N PRO A 122 5.45 -9.39 18.74
CA PRO A 122 4.31 -9.98 18.07
C PRO A 122 3.03 -10.00 18.92
N GLY A 123 1.88 -9.67 18.31
CA GLY A 123 0.60 -9.62 19.00
C GLY A 123 0.41 -8.44 19.94
N SER A 124 1.40 -7.54 20.08
CA SER A 124 1.27 -6.40 20.99
C SER A 124 0.17 -5.42 20.56
N LYS A 125 -0.48 -4.84 21.55
CA LYS A 125 -1.59 -3.89 21.42
C LYS A 125 -1.46 -2.83 22.50
N SER A 126 -1.66 -1.54 22.16
CA SER A 126 -1.53 -0.42 23.09
C SER A 126 -2.58 0.64 22.82
N TRP A 127 -2.57 1.66 23.68
CA TRP A 127 -3.51 2.79 23.65
C TRP A 127 -4.95 2.29 23.78
N ASP A 128 -5.87 2.87 23.03
CA ASP A 128 -7.28 2.48 22.96
C ASP A 128 -7.60 1.53 21.78
N ALA A 129 -6.58 0.85 21.22
CA ALA A 129 -6.78 -0.07 20.11
C ALA A 129 -7.71 -1.24 20.49
N ALA A 130 -8.74 -1.49 19.69
CA ALA A 130 -9.65 -2.62 19.88
C ALA A 130 -8.95 -3.95 19.62
N ILE A 131 -8.14 -4.01 18.58
CA ILE A 131 -7.44 -5.22 18.12
C ILE A 131 -5.99 -4.92 17.75
N THR A 132 -5.18 -5.97 17.60
CA THR A 132 -3.80 -5.88 17.15
C THR A 132 -3.72 -5.34 15.71
N ARG A 133 -2.80 -4.41 15.46
CA ARG A 133 -2.56 -3.82 14.14
C ARG A 133 -1.08 -3.82 13.82
N ILE A 134 -0.75 -3.93 12.54
CA ILE A 134 0.62 -4.04 12.04
C ILE A 134 0.86 -3.13 10.83
N CYS A 135 2.14 -2.86 10.60
CA CYS A 135 2.64 -2.33 9.34
C CYS A 135 3.74 -3.26 8.82
N SER A 136 3.54 -3.81 7.63
CA SER A 136 4.57 -4.57 6.91
C SER A 136 5.24 -3.70 5.88
N TRP A 137 6.55 -3.91 5.65
CA TRP A 137 7.31 -3.14 4.69
C TRP A 137 8.31 -4.00 3.94
N SER A 138 8.66 -3.56 2.73
CA SER A 138 9.73 -4.16 1.95
C SER A 138 10.56 -3.08 1.27
N TYR A 139 11.87 -3.35 1.19
CA TYR A 139 12.83 -2.59 0.39
C TYR A 139 13.01 -3.30 -0.93
N PHE A 140 12.52 -2.70 -1.97
CA PHE A 140 12.53 -3.24 -3.32
C PHE A 140 13.70 -2.67 -4.14
N ARG A 141 14.20 -3.48 -5.08
CA ARG A 141 15.02 -3.02 -6.20
C ARG A 141 14.32 -3.35 -7.51
N GLU A 142 14.17 -2.34 -8.37
CA GLU A 142 13.76 -2.56 -9.75
C GLU A 142 14.92 -3.16 -10.53
N LYS A 143 14.69 -4.31 -11.16
CA LYS A 143 15.75 -5.08 -11.85
C LYS A 143 16.31 -4.36 -13.08
N ALA A 144 15.47 -3.59 -13.78
CA ALA A 144 15.85 -2.90 -15.02
C ALA A 144 16.77 -1.71 -14.77
N SER A 145 16.44 -0.84 -13.80
CA SER A 145 17.22 0.38 -13.51
C SER A 145 18.22 0.21 -12.37
N GLY A 146 18.06 -0.82 -11.52
CA GLY A 146 18.81 -1.01 -10.28
C GLY A 146 18.40 -0.06 -9.16
N ARG A 147 17.41 0.81 -9.36
CA ARG A 147 16.91 1.74 -8.34
C ARG A 147 16.14 1.02 -7.25
N SER A 148 16.21 1.57 -6.05
CA SER A 148 15.61 0.96 -4.87
C SER A 148 14.72 1.94 -4.13
N PHE A 149 13.65 1.42 -3.52
CA PHE A 149 12.63 2.20 -2.80
C PHE A 149 11.93 1.33 -1.76
N PHE A 150 11.26 1.97 -0.82
CA PHE A 150 10.48 1.28 0.21
C PHE A 150 8.99 1.34 -0.09
N VAL A 151 8.28 0.27 0.28
CA VAL A 151 6.82 0.26 0.34
C VAL A 151 6.39 -0.24 1.71
N PHE A 152 5.48 0.50 2.34
CA PHE A 152 4.87 0.20 3.63
C PHE A 152 3.38 -0.03 3.41
N ASN A 153 2.83 -1.09 4.03
CA ASN A 153 1.40 -1.41 3.99
C ASN A 153 0.87 -1.64 5.39
N THR A 154 -0.26 -1.02 5.71
CA THR A 154 -0.81 -1.02 7.07
C THR A 154 -2.32 -1.13 7.08
N HIS A 155 -2.87 -1.51 8.25
CA HIS A 155 -4.28 -1.43 8.57
C HIS A 155 -4.43 -0.89 10.00
N PHE A 156 -5.02 0.31 10.15
CA PHE A 156 -5.18 0.98 11.44
C PHE A 156 -6.39 0.45 12.22
N ASP A 157 -6.43 0.78 13.51
CA ASP A 157 -7.55 0.38 14.36
C ASP A 157 -8.84 1.11 13.97
N HIS A 158 -9.94 0.36 13.89
CA HIS A 158 -11.23 0.86 13.44
C HIS A 158 -12.03 1.58 14.54
N GLN A 159 -11.65 1.44 15.82
CA GLN A 159 -12.33 2.06 16.97
C GLN A 159 -11.48 3.11 17.66
N GLY A 160 -10.24 2.79 18.00
CA GLY A 160 -9.37 3.62 18.83
C GLY A 160 -8.89 4.88 18.12
N ALA A 161 -9.43 6.04 18.46
CA ALA A 161 -9.00 7.32 17.88
C ALA A 161 -7.56 7.68 18.29
N GLN A 162 -7.19 7.43 19.54
CA GLN A 162 -5.82 7.63 20.01
C GLN A 162 -4.87 6.63 19.37
N ALA A 163 -5.30 5.36 19.21
CA ALA A 163 -4.51 4.34 18.54
C ALA A 163 -4.20 4.74 17.10
N ARG A 164 -5.16 5.29 16.34
CA ARG A 164 -4.91 5.79 14.97
C ARG A 164 -3.90 6.93 14.94
N LEU A 165 -4.03 7.92 15.83
CA LEU A 165 -3.09 9.04 15.90
C LEU A 165 -1.68 8.56 16.25
N LYS A 166 -1.55 7.74 17.29
CA LYS A 166 -0.27 7.19 17.75
C LYS A 166 0.36 6.23 16.73
N SER A 167 -0.45 5.47 16.03
CA SER A 167 0.02 4.61 14.93
C SER A 167 0.64 5.44 13.80
N MET A 168 0.05 6.59 13.44
CA MET A 168 0.60 7.47 12.42
C MET A 168 1.93 8.10 12.87
N GLU A 169 2.02 8.55 14.13
CA GLU A 169 3.27 9.03 14.71
C GLU A 169 4.37 7.96 14.68
N LEU A 170 4.05 6.73 15.10
CA LEU A 170 4.97 5.59 15.09
C LEU A 170 5.42 5.23 13.66
N ILE A 171 4.51 5.16 12.70
CA ILE A 171 4.86 4.87 11.29
C ILE A 171 5.81 5.94 10.75
N ARG A 172 5.56 7.21 11.01
CA ARG A 172 6.45 8.30 10.62
C ARG A 172 7.87 8.10 11.17
N GLU A 173 7.99 7.73 12.45
CA GLU A 173 9.28 7.43 13.07
C GLU A 173 9.95 6.22 12.43
N LYS A 174 9.21 5.12 12.25
CA LYS A 174 9.71 3.88 11.63
C LYS A 174 10.14 4.07 10.18
N ILE A 175 9.43 4.87 9.40
CA ILE A 175 9.84 5.24 8.04
C ILE A 175 11.14 6.03 8.07
N ARG A 176 11.27 7.00 8.96
CA ARG A 176 12.51 7.79 9.11
C ARG A 176 13.70 6.90 9.48
N GLU A 177 13.52 5.94 10.40
CA GLU A 177 14.56 4.99 10.81
C GLU A 177 14.95 4.01 9.69
N THR A 178 13.96 3.53 8.91
CA THR A 178 14.12 2.44 7.96
C THR A 178 14.48 2.92 6.57
N ALA A 179 13.77 3.93 6.05
CA ALA A 179 13.92 4.44 4.69
C ALA A 179 14.88 5.65 4.61
N GLY A 180 15.03 6.41 5.71
CA GLY A 180 15.86 7.61 5.71
C GLY A 180 15.43 8.61 4.65
N SER A 181 16.33 8.90 3.70
CA SER A 181 16.09 9.78 2.55
C SER A 181 15.70 9.01 1.27
N SER A 182 15.52 7.70 1.33
CA SER A 182 15.13 6.90 0.16
C SER A 182 13.69 7.18 -0.26
N PRO A 183 13.36 7.04 -1.55
CA PRO A 183 11.97 7.07 -2.00
C PRO A 183 11.13 6.02 -1.29
N PHE A 184 9.92 6.40 -0.88
CA PHE A 184 8.99 5.44 -0.27
C PHE A 184 7.54 5.73 -0.63
N VAL A 185 6.73 4.68 -0.52
CA VAL A 185 5.26 4.70 -0.58
C VAL A 185 4.73 4.12 0.72
N LEU A 186 3.77 4.80 1.34
CA LEU A 186 2.98 4.28 2.46
C LEU A 186 1.53 4.15 2.01
N MET A 187 0.97 2.94 2.12
CA MET A 187 -0.40 2.66 1.69
C MET A 187 -1.13 1.76 2.68
N GLY A 188 -2.45 1.70 2.55
CA GLY A 188 -3.27 0.84 3.40
C GLY A 188 -4.65 1.40 3.68
N ASP A 189 -5.34 0.69 4.59
CA ASP A 189 -6.56 1.12 5.24
C ASP A 189 -6.20 1.80 6.56
N PHE A 190 -6.40 3.10 6.62
CA PHE A 190 -6.05 3.91 7.80
C PHE A 190 -7.22 4.12 8.76
N ASN A 191 -8.41 3.67 8.41
CA ASN A 191 -9.61 3.82 9.25
C ASN A 191 -9.85 5.25 9.78
N PHE A 192 -9.36 6.27 9.06
CA PHE A 192 -9.64 7.68 9.34
C PHE A 192 -9.99 8.44 8.06
N GLN A 193 -10.74 9.51 8.19
CA GLN A 193 -11.11 10.41 7.10
C GLN A 193 -10.17 11.62 7.03
N PRO A 194 -10.17 12.41 5.93
CA PRO A 194 -9.32 13.59 5.80
C PRO A 194 -9.56 14.68 6.86
N THR A 195 -10.70 14.62 7.56
CA THR A 195 -11.04 15.53 8.67
C THR A 195 -10.50 15.10 10.03
N ASP A 196 -9.96 13.88 10.13
CA ASP A 196 -9.52 13.31 11.40
C ASP A 196 -8.07 13.72 11.74
N ALA A 197 -7.75 13.78 13.01
CA ALA A 197 -6.46 14.25 13.51
C ALA A 197 -5.23 13.53 12.92
N PRO A 198 -5.24 12.19 12.66
CA PRO A 198 -4.08 11.52 12.06
C PRO A 198 -3.75 12.01 10.65
N TYR A 199 -4.76 12.43 9.87
CA TYR A 199 -4.54 12.95 8.51
C TYR A 199 -3.77 14.28 8.51
N ALA A 200 -3.95 15.12 9.52
CA ALA A 200 -3.21 16.38 9.64
C ALA A 200 -1.69 16.17 9.70
N LEU A 201 -1.22 15.02 10.21
CA LEU A 201 0.21 14.69 10.24
C LEU A 201 0.81 14.46 8.84
N VAL A 202 0.00 14.09 7.85
CA VAL A 202 0.42 13.95 6.44
C VAL A 202 0.75 15.33 5.83
N GLY A 203 -0.02 16.37 6.21
CA GLY A 203 0.18 17.74 5.72
C GLY A 203 1.32 18.51 6.39
N ASP A 204 1.95 17.98 7.45
CA ASP A 204 3.05 18.64 8.15
C ASP A 204 4.38 18.49 7.40
N ALA A 205 4.50 19.23 6.28
CA ALA A 205 5.68 19.20 5.42
C ALA A 205 6.99 19.61 6.13
N ALA A 206 6.92 20.28 7.28
CA ALA A 206 8.11 20.64 8.06
C ALA A 206 8.72 19.42 8.77
N GLN A 207 7.90 18.47 9.13
CA GLN A 207 8.32 17.27 9.85
C GLN A 207 8.31 16.00 8.98
N TRP A 208 7.45 15.96 7.97
CA TRP A 208 7.29 14.77 7.12
C TRP A 208 6.92 15.15 5.69
N LYS A 209 7.88 15.05 4.79
CA LYS A 209 7.71 15.40 3.39
C LYS A 209 7.04 14.26 2.61
N VAL A 210 5.76 14.07 2.89
CA VAL A 210 4.90 13.07 2.25
C VAL A 210 3.64 13.75 1.69
N ARG A 211 3.09 13.20 0.62
CA ARG A 211 1.91 13.75 -0.06
C ARG A 211 0.87 12.69 -0.26
N ASP A 212 -0.38 13.03 -0.05
CA ASP A 212 -1.52 12.21 -0.45
C ASP A 212 -1.60 12.15 -1.98
N SER A 213 -1.59 10.96 -2.54
CA SER A 213 -1.60 10.75 -3.99
C SER A 213 -2.82 11.37 -4.66
N PHE A 214 -3.98 11.40 -4.00
CA PHE A 214 -5.16 12.08 -4.52
C PHE A 214 -4.93 13.57 -4.78
N HIS A 215 -4.29 14.27 -3.83
CA HIS A 215 -4.03 15.70 -3.98
C HIS A 215 -2.83 16.00 -4.87
N ALA A 216 -1.85 15.10 -4.90
CA ALA A 216 -0.61 15.28 -5.64
C ALA A 216 -0.65 14.81 -7.10
N ALA A 217 -1.67 14.05 -7.50
CA ALA A 217 -1.80 13.49 -8.84
C ALA A 217 -1.90 14.56 -9.92
N GLU A 218 -1.13 14.39 -10.99
CA GLU A 218 -1.21 15.21 -12.20
C GLU A 218 -2.50 14.93 -12.98
N VAL A 219 -2.94 13.66 -12.97
CA VAL A 219 -4.19 13.21 -13.56
C VAL A 219 -5.03 12.46 -12.53
N LYS A 220 -6.23 12.93 -12.26
CA LYS A 220 -7.24 12.21 -11.45
C LYS A 220 -8.23 11.56 -12.40
N LYS A 221 -8.33 10.24 -12.34
CA LYS A 221 -9.30 9.48 -13.12
C LYS A 221 -10.63 9.39 -12.40
N THR A 222 -10.61 9.47 -11.06
CA THR A 222 -11.78 9.51 -10.20
C THR A 222 -11.73 10.78 -9.35
N GLU A 223 -12.81 11.55 -9.34
CA GLU A 223 -12.96 12.78 -8.52
C GLU A 223 -13.71 12.51 -7.22
N ASP A 224 -14.63 11.53 -7.22
CA ASP A 224 -15.39 11.12 -6.05
C ASP A 224 -14.61 10.07 -5.26
N VAL A 225 -14.14 10.47 -4.08
CA VAL A 225 -13.18 9.68 -3.31
C VAL A 225 -13.87 8.83 -2.24
N CYS A 226 -14.61 7.83 -2.69
CA CYS A 226 -15.19 6.79 -1.86
C CYS A 226 -14.31 5.55 -1.88
N THR A 227 -13.83 5.09 -0.73
CA THR A 227 -13.03 3.86 -0.67
C THR A 227 -13.67 2.74 0.16
N PHE A 228 -14.66 3.07 1.01
CA PHE A 228 -15.45 2.09 1.77
C PHE A 228 -16.92 2.20 1.39
N THR A 229 -17.53 1.09 0.99
CA THR A 229 -18.92 1.01 0.50
C THR A 229 -19.79 0.00 1.25
N GLY A 230 -19.18 -0.90 2.04
CA GLY A 230 -19.88 -2.02 2.68
C GLY A 230 -20.47 -3.00 1.65
N PHE A 231 -19.75 -3.27 0.56
CA PHE A 231 -20.15 -4.08 -0.61
C PHE A 231 -21.23 -3.44 -1.51
N LYS A 232 -21.83 -2.33 -1.14
CA LYS A 232 -22.98 -1.76 -1.84
C LYS A 232 -22.56 -0.94 -3.06
N VAL A 233 -23.17 -1.23 -4.21
CA VAL A 233 -23.01 -0.45 -5.43
C VAL A 233 -23.86 0.83 -5.38
N GLU A 234 -25.05 0.76 -4.76
CA GLU A 234 -25.94 1.89 -4.60
C GLU A 234 -26.26 2.13 -3.12
N GLY A 235 -26.44 3.40 -2.73
CA GLY A 235 -26.83 3.79 -1.36
C GLY A 235 -25.78 3.46 -0.29
N ALA A 236 -24.51 3.38 -0.68
CA ALA A 236 -23.41 3.20 0.27
C ALA A 236 -23.23 4.47 1.12
N GLU A 237 -22.92 4.29 2.41
CA GLU A 237 -22.35 5.35 3.22
C GLU A 237 -20.86 5.48 2.86
N CYS A 238 -20.57 6.44 2.01
CA CYS A 238 -19.23 6.63 1.46
C CYS A 238 -18.26 7.18 2.51
N ARG A 239 -17.12 6.51 2.67
CA ARG A 239 -15.99 7.00 3.48
C ARG A 239 -14.69 6.85 2.70
N ARG A 240 -13.82 7.85 2.80
CA ARG A 240 -12.45 7.76 2.31
C ARG A 240 -11.53 7.39 3.47
N ILE A 241 -11.12 6.14 3.54
CA ILE A 241 -10.29 5.60 4.63
C ILE A 241 -9.05 4.82 4.13
N ASP A 242 -8.97 4.56 2.83
CA ASP A 242 -7.84 3.93 2.17
C ASP A 242 -7.01 4.98 1.44
N TYR A 243 -5.69 4.93 1.58
CA TYR A 243 -4.79 5.96 1.04
C TYR A 243 -3.52 5.35 0.45
N ILE A 244 -2.95 6.09 -0.50
CA ILE A 244 -1.57 5.97 -0.95
C ILE A 244 -0.88 7.30 -0.70
N PHE A 245 0.11 7.30 0.17
CA PHE A 245 0.97 8.43 0.46
C PHE A 245 2.33 8.23 -0.18
N ALA A 246 2.84 9.23 -0.88
CA ALA A 246 4.11 9.18 -1.59
C ALA A 246 5.12 10.17 -0.99
N SER A 247 6.38 9.76 -0.83
CA SER A 247 7.46 10.65 -0.41
C SER A 247 7.68 11.78 -1.42
N GLU A 248 8.35 12.87 -1.00
CA GLU A 248 8.67 14.01 -1.88
C GLU A 248 9.46 13.62 -3.14
N HIS A 249 10.18 12.51 -3.10
CA HIS A 249 10.97 12.00 -4.23
C HIS A 249 10.12 11.37 -5.34
N CYS A 250 8.84 11.09 -5.07
CA CYS A 250 7.93 10.48 -6.02
C CYS A 250 7.03 11.54 -6.67
N ARG A 251 7.02 11.66 -8.00
CA ARG A 251 5.92 12.33 -8.72
C ARG A 251 4.74 11.39 -8.76
N VAL A 252 3.55 11.91 -8.52
CA VAL A 252 2.29 11.16 -8.67
C VAL A 252 1.72 11.51 -10.04
N LEU A 253 1.84 10.58 -10.98
CA LEU A 253 1.40 10.77 -12.36
C LEU A 253 -0.11 10.64 -12.49
N SER A 254 -0.68 9.62 -11.84
CA SER A 254 -2.14 9.45 -11.84
C SER A 254 -2.65 8.87 -10.52
N PHE A 255 -3.94 9.10 -10.26
CA PHE A 255 -4.70 8.54 -9.15
C PHE A 255 -6.04 8.02 -9.68
N ASP A 256 -6.48 6.88 -9.14
CA ASP A 256 -7.75 6.27 -9.47
C ASP A 256 -8.34 5.49 -8.28
N ILE A 257 -9.67 5.34 -8.26
CA ILE A 257 -10.39 4.39 -7.40
C ILE A 257 -11.12 3.43 -8.34
N ILE A 258 -10.91 2.14 -8.15
CA ILE A 258 -11.40 1.13 -9.09
C ILE A 258 -12.79 0.67 -8.66
N GLU A 259 -13.82 1.10 -9.38
CA GLU A 259 -15.24 0.81 -9.12
C GLU A 259 -15.76 -0.39 -9.92
N GLN A 260 -14.95 -1.45 -10.03
CA GLN A 260 -15.38 -2.66 -10.71
C GLN A 260 -16.35 -3.47 -9.84
N ASN A 261 -17.54 -3.76 -10.38
CA ASN A 261 -18.59 -4.51 -9.68
C ASN A 261 -19.35 -5.43 -10.66
N ASP A 262 -20.23 -6.28 -10.13
CA ASP A 262 -21.07 -7.21 -10.91
C ASP A 262 -22.52 -6.74 -11.09
N GLY A 263 -22.81 -5.47 -10.81
CA GLY A 263 -24.14 -4.85 -10.85
C GLY A 263 -24.92 -4.99 -9.53
N ARG A 264 -24.39 -5.74 -8.55
CA ARG A 264 -25.01 -5.91 -7.21
C ARG A 264 -24.02 -5.63 -6.09
N HIS A 265 -22.81 -6.17 -6.20
CA HIS A 265 -21.78 -6.08 -5.16
C HIS A 265 -20.42 -5.76 -5.77
N PHE A 266 -19.64 -5.01 -5.02
CA PHE A 266 -18.20 -4.92 -5.23
C PHE A 266 -17.50 -6.21 -4.75
N PRO A 267 -16.30 -6.53 -5.26
CA PRO A 267 -15.54 -7.72 -4.82
C PRO A 267 -15.09 -7.66 -3.35
N SER A 268 -15.08 -6.46 -2.75
CA SER A 268 -14.83 -6.20 -1.32
C SER A 268 -15.78 -5.12 -0.83
N ASP A 269 -15.87 -4.93 0.48
CA ASP A 269 -16.54 -3.79 1.11
C ASP A 269 -15.73 -2.48 0.98
N HIS A 270 -14.47 -2.58 0.53
CA HIS A 270 -13.62 -1.47 0.11
C HIS A 270 -13.40 -1.46 -1.40
N LEU A 271 -13.08 -0.28 -1.94
CA LEU A 271 -12.65 -0.08 -3.32
C LEU A 271 -11.13 0.07 -3.37
N PRO A 272 -10.44 -0.58 -4.34
CA PRO A 272 -9.01 -0.41 -4.49
C PRO A 272 -8.62 1.00 -4.86
N VAL A 273 -7.58 1.52 -4.23
CA VAL A 273 -6.94 2.79 -4.60
C VAL A 273 -5.69 2.50 -5.41
N LEU A 274 -5.57 3.14 -6.57
CA LEU A 274 -4.47 2.97 -7.51
C LEU A 274 -3.72 4.29 -7.71
N ALA A 275 -2.40 4.26 -7.75
CA ALA A 275 -1.57 5.38 -8.14
C ALA A 275 -0.43 4.95 -9.08
N GLU A 276 -0.15 5.77 -10.08
CA GLU A 276 1.05 5.65 -10.89
C GLU A 276 2.06 6.70 -10.45
N LEU A 277 3.27 6.27 -10.14
CA LEU A 277 4.34 7.08 -9.57
C LEU A 277 5.57 7.06 -10.46
N SER A 278 6.41 8.09 -10.36
CA SER A 278 7.75 8.05 -10.95
C SER A 278 8.79 8.70 -10.02
N PHE A 279 10.03 8.18 -10.01
CA PHE A 279 11.15 8.71 -9.22
C PHE A 279 12.51 8.27 -9.75
#